data_bd6e25bf41fa4e05ff37568ad396206e
#
_entry.id   bd6e25bf41fa4e05ff37568ad396206e
#
_cell.length_a   1.000
_cell.length_b   1.000
_cell.length_c   1.000
_cell.angle_alpha   90.00
_cell.angle_beta   90.00
_cell.angle_gamma   90.00
#
_symmetry.space_group_name_H-M   'P 1'
#
loop_
_entity.id
_entity.type
_entity.pdbx_description
1 polymer ?
#
loop_
_entity_poly.entity_id
_entity_poly.type
_entity_poly.pdbx_seq_one_letter_code
_entity_poly.pdbx_strand_id
1 'polypeptide(L)'
;MNLIELQHALRQLRLGGIATVLETRLHQAQVEAMAPIDLISCLVADELTRRGDRLLERRRKQAAFRDPQKTLDHFDFNFNPKMNRSLVFDLATCAFIGKREDALFLGPGGTGKSHLAQAIGQAAIQQNYRVMYRETHVLLDNLAEAVADGTRKQFMDSVATVPLLIIDDFGMRKLPLTAAEDLLEIIMRRYERASTLLTSNRPVEDWGKLLGDTAAVGSMLDRLLHHGHVLKCGPRSWRTKTAAIAEERACS
;
A
#
# COMPACT_ATOMS: atom_id res chain seq x y z
N MET A 1 -20.72 -8.14 -41.24
CA MET A 1 -20.01 -8.59 -39.99
C MET A 1 -21.08 -9.11 -39.05
N ASN A 2 -20.98 -10.37 -38.66
CA ASN A 2 -21.88 -10.96 -37.66
C ASN A 2 -21.39 -10.67 -36.25
N LEU A 3 -22.14 -11.01 -35.20
CA LEU A 3 -21.82 -10.72 -33.79
C LEU A 3 -20.47 -11.31 -33.37
N ILE A 4 -20.17 -12.55 -33.83
CA ILE A 4 -18.91 -13.23 -33.49
C ILE A 4 -17.71 -12.53 -34.12
N GLU A 5 -17.83 -12.14 -35.38
CA GLU A 5 -16.79 -11.38 -36.10
C GLU A 5 -16.54 -10.00 -35.43
N LEU A 6 -17.64 -9.35 -35.01
CA LEU A 6 -17.53 -8.06 -34.30
C LEU A 6 -16.84 -8.22 -32.94
N GLN A 7 -17.21 -9.25 -32.15
CA GLN A 7 -16.53 -9.54 -30.89
C GLN A 7 -15.03 -9.85 -31.11
N HIS A 8 -14.67 -10.56 -32.16
CA HIS A 8 -13.28 -10.86 -32.49
C HIS A 8 -12.52 -9.58 -32.87
N ALA A 9 -13.10 -8.73 -33.72
CA ALA A 9 -12.50 -7.44 -34.10
C ALA A 9 -12.28 -6.53 -32.88
N LEU A 10 -13.26 -6.45 -31.97
CA LEU A 10 -13.14 -5.68 -30.73
C LEU A 10 -12.00 -6.18 -29.84
N ARG A 11 -11.79 -7.50 -29.76
CA ARG A 11 -10.66 -8.08 -29.02
C ARG A 11 -9.32 -7.74 -29.69
N GLN A 12 -9.23 -7.75 -31.02
CA GLN A 12 -8.02 -7.31 -31.74
C GLN A 12 -7.71 -5.85 -31.49
N LEU A 13 -8.74 -4.99 -31.41
CA LEU A 13 -8.61 -3.57 -31.03
C LEU A 13 -8.36 -3.36 -29.53
N ARG A 14 -8.21 -4.42 -28.74
CA ARG A 14 -8.02 -4.36 -27.26
C ARG A 14 -9.21 -3.73 -26.52
N LEU A 15 -10.41 -3.81 -27.10
CA LEU A 15 -11.68 -3.39 -26.51
C LEU A 15 -12.42 -4.59 -25.90
N GLY A 16 -11.71 -5.32 -25.05
CA GLY A 16 -12.21 -6.57 -24.48
C GLY A 16 -13.35 -6.39 -23.46
N GLY A 17 -13.51 -5.20 -22.88
CA GLY A 17 -14.65 -4.84 -22.03
C GLY A 17 -15.92 -4.85 -22.87
N ILE A 18 -15.92 -4.08 -23.95
CA ILE A 18 -17.02 -4.02 -24.92
C ILE A 18 -17.33 -5.43 -25.44
N ALA A 19 -16.31 -6.16 -25.93
CA ALA A 19 -16.51 -7.49 -26.50
C ALA A 19 -17.20 -8.49 -25.55
N THR A 20 -17.00 -8.34 -24.24
CA THR A 20 -17.58 -9.25 -23.24
C THR A 20 -19.06 -8.95 -22.98
N VAL A 21 -19.48 -7.70 -23.00
CA VAL A 21 -20.84 -7.27 -22.67
C VAL A 21 -21.70 -6.94 -23.89
N LEU A 22 -21.14 -7.02 -25.10
CA LEU A 22 -21.76 -6.56 -26.35
C LEU A 22 -23.16 -7.16 -26.55
N GLU A 23 -23.31 -8.47 -26.44
CA GLU A 23 -24.58 -9.15 -26.62
C GLU A 23 -25.63 -8.71 -25.61
N THR A 24 -25.25 -8.63 -24.34
CA THR A 24 -26.13 -8.16 -23.26
C THR A 24 -26.59 -6.73 -23.51
N ARG A 25 -25.68 -5.83 -23.93
CA ARG A 25 -26.00 -4.42 -24.21
C ARG A 25 -26.85 -4.25 -25.45
N LEU A 26 -26.64 -5.05 -26.49
CA LEU A 26 -27.52 -5.07 -27.71
C LEU A 26 -28.93 -5.52 -27.34
N HIS A 27 -29.07 -6.57 -26.55
CA HIS A 27 -30.39 -7.03 -26.09
C HIS A 27 -31.08 -5.95 -25.23
N GLN A 28 -30.36 -5.35 -24.29
CA GLN A 28 -30.88 -4.24 -23.48
C GLN A 28 -31.36 -3.08 -24.36
N ALA A 29 -30.56 -2.67 -25.34
CA ALA A 29 -30.90 -1.58 -26.22
C ALA A 29 -32.18 -1.84 -27.06
N GLN A 30 -32.42 -3.10 -27.46
CA GLN A 30 -33.64 -3.49 -28.13
C GLN A 30 -34.88 -3.46 -27.23
N VAL A 31 -34.75 -3.96 -25.98
CA VAL A 31 -35.87 -3.99 -25.02
C VAL A 31 -36.24 -2.57 -24.55
N GLU A 32 -35.25 -1.72 -24.31
CA GLU A 32 -35.43 -0.37 -23.77
C GLU A 32 -35.59 0.69 -24.87
N ALA A 33 -35.57 0.30 -26.15
CA ALA A 33 -35.60 1.19 -27.31
C ALA A 33 -34.58 2.33 -27.21
N MET A 34 -33.34 2.00 -26.77
CA MET A 34 -32.27 2.97 -26.55
C MET A 34 -31.84 3.65 -27.85
N ALA A 35 -31.50 4.94 -27.78
CA ALA A 35 -30.87 5.63 -28.90
C ALA A 35 -29.47 5.05 -29.16
N PRO A 36 -29.00 5.02 -30.43
CA PRO A 36 -27.66 4.47 -30.75
C PRO A 36 -26.53 5.11 -29.95
N ILE A 37 -26.62 6.40 -29.64
CA ILE A 37 -25.60 7.11 -28.86
C ILE A 37 -25.56 6.62 -27.42
N ASP A 38 -26.69 6.29 -26.82
CA ASP A 38 -26.78 5.79 -25.45
C ASP A 38 -26.16 4.38 -25.36
N LEU A 39 -26.43 3.51 -26.34
CA LEU A 39 -25.79 2.21 -26.44
C LEU A 39 -24.27 2.31 -26.52
N ILE A 40 -23.76 3.20 -27.39
CA ILE A 40 -22.32 3.41 -27.53
C ILE A 40 -21.73 3.95 -26.21
N SER A 41 -22.42 4.89 -25.56
CA SER A 41 -22.00 5.46 -24.27
C SER A 41 -21.90 4.37 -23.19
N CYS A 42 -22.87 3.47 -23.11
CA CYS A 42 -22.83 2.33 -22.18
C CYS A 42 -21.65 1.40 -22.48
N LEU A 43 -21.40 1.06 -23.73
CA LEU A 43 -20.28 0.20 -24.12
C LEU A 43 -18.92 0.83 -23.80
N VAL A 44 -18.77 2.14 -24.03
CA VAL A 44 -17.55 2.88 -23.70
C VAL A 44 -17.36 2.93 -22.18
N ALA A 45 -18.42 3.17 -21.40
CA ALA A 45 -18.37 3.16 -19.93
C ALA A 45 -17.94 1.79 -19.39
N ASP A 46 -18.48 0.69 -19.93
CA ASP A 46 -18.10 -0.66 -19.56
C ASP A 46 -16.61 -0.95 -19.83
N GLU A 47 -16.08 -0.48 -20.97
CA GLU A 47 -14.65 -0.63 -21.30
C GLU A 47 -13.76 0.18 -20.33
N LEU A 48 -14.13 1.43 -20.03
CA LEU A 48 -13.38 2.29 -19.11
C LEU A 48 -13.37 1.69 -17.69
N THR A 49 -14.52 1.23 -17.20
CA THR A 49 -14.63 0.55 -15.90
C THR A 49 -13.71 -0.66 -15.84
N ARG A 50 -13.79 -1.55 -16.83
CA ARG A 50 -12.95 -2.75 -16.87
C ARG A 50 -11.44 -2.43 -16.95
N ARG A 51 -11.06 -1.37 -17.66
CA ARG A 51 -9.66 -0.91 -17.70
C ARG A 51 -9.21 -0.38 -16.34
N GLY A 52 -10.08 0.40 -15.68
CA GLY A 52 -9.85 0.88 -14.32
C GLY A 52 -9.62 -0.28 -13.35
N ASP A 53 -10.54 -1.25 -13.32
CA ASP A 53 -10.46 -2.42 -12.43
C ASP A 53 -9.18 -3.23 -12.66
N ARG A 54 -8.82 -3.47 -13.92
CA ARG A 54 -7.57 -4.16 -14.25
C ARG A 54 -6.33 -3.40 -13.82
N LEU A 55 -6.36 -2.07 -13.92
CA LEU A 55 -5.26 -1.22 -13.45
C LEU A 55 -5.10 -1.32 -11.94
N LEU A 56 -6.20 -1.20 -11.19
CA LEU A 56 -6.22 -1.32 -9.73
C LEU A 56 -5.73 -2.71 -9.29
N GLU A 57 -6.22 -3.77 -9.93
CA GLU A 57 -5.81 -5.14 -9.62
C GLU A 57 -4.31 -5.36 -9.88
N ARG A 58 -3.78 -4.84 -10.98
CA ARG A 58 -2.34 -4.88 -11.27
C ARG A 58 -1.55 -4.13 -10.21
N ARG A 59 -2.00 -2.94 -9.79
CA ARG A 59 -1.34 -2.15 -8.73
C ARG A 59 -1.35 -2.86 -7.39
N ARG A 60 -2.47 -3.52 -7.02
CA ARG A 60 -2.57 -4.34 -5.80
C ARG A 60 -1.55 -5.48 -5.81
N LYS A 61 -1.43 -6.19 -6.93
CA LYS A 61 -0.41 -7.25 -7.09
C LYS A 61 1.01 -6.71 -7.00
N GLN A 62 1.30 -5.56 -7.63
CA GLN A 62 2.62 -4.93 -7.60
C GLN A 62 2.99 -4.38 -6.20
N ALA A 63 2.01 -3.90 -5.44
CA ALA A 63 2.23 -3.44 -4.07
C ALA A 63 2.75 -4.55 -3.16
N ALA A 64 2.34 -5.79 -3.41
CA ALA A 64 2.75 -6.99 -2.67
C ALA A 64 2.42 -6.91 -1.17
N PHE A 65 1.20 -6.47 -0.83
CA PHE A 65 0.73 -6.47 0.56
C PHE A 65 0.75 -7.88 1.15
N ARG A 66 1.13 -7.98 2.42
CA ARG A 66 1.11 -9.24 3.16
C ARG A 66 -0.31 -9.78 3.33
N ASP A 67 -1.27 -8.88 3.56
CA ASP A 67 -2.68 -9.22 3.71
C ASP A 67 -3.56 -8.17 2.98
N PRO A 68 -3.97 -8.47 1.74
CA PRO A 68 -4.75 -7.54 0.94
C PRO A 68 -6.17 -7.27 1.46
N GLN A 69 -6.63 -7.99 2.49
CA GLN A 69 -7.93 -7.76 3.11
C GLN A 69 -7.89 -6.71 4.24
N LYS A 70 -6.71 -6.20 4.61
CA LYS A 70 -6.57 -5.13 5.60
C LYS A 70 -7.08 -3.81 5.04
N THR A 71 -8.30 -3.42 5.46
CA THR A 71 -8.95 -2.15 5.13
C THR A 71 -9.30 -1.39 6.41
N LEU A 72 -9.62 -0.09 6.29
CA LEU A 72 -10.04 0.72 7.44
C LEU A 72 -11.39 0.29 8.01
N ASP A 73 -12.29 -0.24 7.17
CA ASP A 73 -13.61 -0.71 7.58
C ASP A 73 -13.54 -1.90 8.54
N HIS A 74 -12.47 -2.70 8.42
CA HIS A 74 -12.22 -3.85 9.30
C HIS A 74 -11.37 -3.51 10.52
N PHE A 75 -11.07 -2.21 10.77
CA PHE A 75 -10.25 -1.80 11.90
C PHE A 75 -11.08 -1.32 13.08
N ASP A 76 -10.96 -1.99 14.22
CA ASP A 76 -11.65 -1.60 15.47
C ASP A 76 -10.89 -0.48 16.21
N PHE A 77 -11.28 0.77 15.97
CA PHE A 77 -10.72 1.94 16.65
C PHE A 77 -11.05 2.00 18.15
N ASN A 78 -12.12 1.33 18.59
CA ASN A 78 -12.53 1.34 20.00
C ASN A 78 -11.60 0.52 20.89
N PHE A 79 -10.84 -0.40 20.28
CA PHE A 79 -9.89 -1.23 21.01
C PHE A 79 -8.73 -0.42 21.60
N ASN A 80 -8.24 0.60 20.90
CA ASN A 80 -7.21 1.53 21.35
C ASN A 80 -7.71 2.98 21.25
N PRO A 81 -8.58 3.44 22.16
CA PRO A 81 -9.26 4.74 22.04
C PRO A 81 -8.33 5.95 22.14
N LYS A 82 -7.08 5.77 22.62
CA LYS A 82 -6.05 6.84 22.65
C LYS A 82 -5.36 7.04 21.30
N MET A 83 -5.60 6.15 20.31
CA MET A 83 -5.06 6.33 18.97
C MET A 83 -5.71 7.53 18.28
N ASN A 84 -4.92 8.38 17.66
CA ASN A 84 -5.43 9.53 16.92
C ASN A 84 -6.16 9.07 15.64
N ARG A 85 -7.47 8.83 15.78
CA ARG A 85 -8.33 8.39 14.68
C ARG A 85 -8.41 9.42 13.54
N SER A 86 -8.45 10.72 13.87
CA SER A 86 -8.50 11.79 12.87
C SER A 86 -7.28 11.70 11.95
N LEU A 87 -6.08 11.59 12.53
CA LEU A 87 -4.84 11.46 11.74
C LEU A 87 -4.88 10.23 10.81
N VAL A 88 -5.44 9.11 11.25
CA VAL A 88 -5.56 7.91 10.38
C VAL A 88 -6.46 8.20 9.18
N PHE A 89 -7.61 8.86 9.38
CA PHE A 89 -8.49 9.23 8.28
C PHE A 89 -7.88 10.31 7.38
N ASP A 90 -7.18 11.29 7.94
CA ASP A 90 -6.45 12.30 7.18
C ASP A 90 -5.39 11.64 6.27
N LEU A 91 -4.62 10.69 6.78
CA LEU A 91 -3.67 9.92 5.97
C LEU A 91 -4.37 9.06 4.90
N ALA A 92 -5.56 8.52 5.21
CA ALA A 92 -6.34 7.74 4.25
C ALA A 92 -6.90 8.58 3.10
N THR A 93 -6.99 9.91 3.23
CA THR A 93 -7.27 10.80 2.10
C THR A 93 -6.12 10.82 1.08
N CYS A 94 -4.95 10.29 1.43
CA CYS A 94 -3.74 10.25 0.60
C CYS A 94 -3.20 11.63 0.18
N ALA A 95 -3.70 12.73 0.78
CA ALA A 95 -3.23 14.09 0.49
C ALA A 95 -1.73 14.24 0.81
N PHE A 96 -1.24 13.55 1.85
CA PHE A 96 0.18 13.54 2.23
C PHE A 96 1.09 13.02 1.10
N ILE A 97 0.60 12.08 0.25
CA ILE A 97 1.37 11.56 -0.90
C ILE A 97 1.58 12.65 -1.94
N GLY A 98 0.53 13.43 -2.23
CA GLY A 98 0.62 14.57 -3.15
C GLY A 98 1.56 15.66 -2.65
N LYS A 99 1.63 15.86 -1.33
CA LYS A 99 2.52 16.80 -0.66
C LYS A 99 3.93 16.27 -0.43
N ARG A 100 4.18 14.97 -0.65
CA ARG A 100 5.46 14.29 -0.42
C ARG A 100 5.85 14.29 1.06
N GLU A 101 4.87 14.18 1.93
CA GLU A 101 5.04 14.07 3.38
C GLU A 101 5.17 12.59 3.78
N ASP A 102 5.83 12.34 4.91
CA ASP A 102 6.08 11.00 5.43
C ASP A 102 5.13 10.65 6.58
N ALA A 103 5.04 9.37 6.95
CA ALA A 103 4.27 8.92 8.11
C ALA A 103 5.03 7.86 8.92
N LEU A 104 5.03 8.01 10.24
CA LEU A 104 5.66 7.10 11.19
C LEU A 104 4.60 6.51 12.13
N PHE A 105 4.44 5.17 12.14
CA PHE A 105 3.55 4.46 13.06
C PHE A 105 4.35 3.73 14.12
N LEU A 106 4.28 4.22 15.35
CA LEU A 106 5.09 3.77 16.47
C LEU A 106 4.22 3.13 17.55
N GLY A 107 4.68 2.04 18.15
CA GLY A 107 4.01 1.42 19.29
C GLY A 107 4.24 -0.09 19.39
N PRO A 108 3.81 -0.73 20.48
CA PRO A 108 4.04 -2.16 20.74
C PRO A 108 3.49 -3.07 19.64
N GLY A 109 3.90 -4.34 19.65
CA GLY A 109 3.36 -5.36 18.77
C GLY A 109 1.85 -5.58 18.96
N GLY A 110 1.14 -5.90 17.87
CA GLY A 110 -0.31 -6.19 17.93
C GLY A 110 -1.23 -4.99 18.07
N THR A 111 -0.73 -3.75 17.98
CA THR A 111 -1.55 -2.53 18.13
C THR A 111 -2.20 -2.04 16.82
N GLY A 112 -2.01 -2.79 15.72
CA GLY A 112 -2.67 -2.50 14.44
C GLY A 112 -1.86 -1.68 13.44
N LYS A 113 -0.58 -1.34 13.70
CA LYS A 113 0.28 -0.54 12.80
C LYS A 113 0.32 -1.08 11.37
N SER A 114 0.69 -2.35 11.21
CA SER A 114 0.76 -3.00 9.89
C SER A 114 -0.60 -3.10 9.21
N HIS A 115 -1.71 -3.23 9.98
CA HIS A 115 -3.06 -3.17 9.44
C HIS A 115 -3.34 -1.79 8.85
N LEU A 116 -3.13 -0.73 9.63
CA LEU A 116 -3.36 0.65 9.19
C LEU A 116 -2.46 1.03 8.02
N ALA A 117 -1.18 0.64 8.05
CA ALA A 117 -0.26 0.91 6.94
C ALA A 117 -0.74 0.27 5.62
N GLN A 118 -1.18 -1.00 5.67
CA GLN A 118 -1.73 -1.68 4.49
C GLN A 118 -3.08 -1.07 4.07
N ALA A 119 -3.95 -0.70 5.01
CA ALA A 119 -5.23 -0.07 4.72
C ALA A 119 -5.06 1.28 4.02
N ILE A 120 -4.12 2.12 4.47
CA ILE A 120 -3.76 3.38 3.80
C ILE A 120 -3.15 3.12 2.42
N GLY A 121 -2.30 2.09 2.29
CA GLY A 121 -1.78 1.67 1.01
C GLY A 121 -2.88 1.24 0.02
N GLN A 122 -3.91 0.53 0.49
CA GLN A 122 -5.09 0.20 -0.31
C GLN A 122 -5.87 1.45 -0.75
N ALA A 123 -6.08 2.40 0.18
CA ALA A 123 -6.72 3.67 -0.13
C ALA A 123 -5.92 4.46 -1.19
N ALA A 124 -4.59 4.46 -1.10
CA ALA A 124 -3.73 5.08 -2.09
C ALA A 124 -3.86 4.45 -3.48
N ILE A 125 -3.96 3.12 -3.57
CA ILE A 125 -4.20 2.43 -4.85
C ILE A 125 -5.55 2.82 -5.44
N GLN A 126 -6.61 2.92 -4.63
CA GLN A 126 -7.93 3.38 -5.08
C GLN A 126 -7.87 4.80 -5.68
N GLN A 127 -7.00 5.65 -5.14
CA GLN A 127 -6.74 7.00 -5.67
C GLN A 127 -5.68 7.03 -6.77
N ASN A 128 -5.43 5.90 -7.42
CA ASN A 128 -4.52 5.76 -8.55
C ASN A 128 -3.02 5.95 -8.23
N TYR A 129 -2.59 5.96 -6.99
CA TYR A 129 -1.17 5.93 -6.66
C TYR A 129 -0.58 4.53 -6.85
N ARG A 130 0.70 4.47 -7.23
CA ARG A 130 1.49 3.23 -7.12
C ARG A 130 2.00 3.12 -5.70
N VAL A 131 1.92 1.92 -5.13
CA VAL A 131 2.38 1.61 -3.77
C VAL A 131 3.37 0.46 -3.84
N MET A 132 4.41 0.51 -3.03
CA MET A 132 5.31 -0.61 -2.75
C MET A 132 5.27 -0.88 -1.25
N TYR A 133 4.87 -2.08 -0.86
CA TYR A 133 4.90 -2.54 0.52
C TYR A 133 6.03 -3.56 0.68
N ARG A 134 6.88 -3.37 1.68
CA ARG A 134 7.92 -4.32 2.07
C ARG A 134 8.08 -4.35 3.58
N GLU A 135 8.19 -5.55 4.14
CA GLU A 135 8.75 -5.68 5.49
C GLU A 135 10.23 -5.29 5.44
N THR A 136 10.74 -4.65 6.49
CA THR A 136 12.11 -4.10 6.49
C THR A 136 13.17 -5.11 6.09
N HIS A 137 13.09 -6.34 6.62
CA HIS A 137 14.07 -7.38 6.28
C HIS A 137 13.96 -7.82 4.81
N VAL A 138 12.73 -7.93 4.26
CA VAL A 138 12.53 -8.27 2.84
C VAL A 138 13.07 -7.17 1.93
N LEU A 139 12.91 -5.90 2.31
CA LEU A 139 13.46 -4.77 1.56
C LEU A 139 14.98 -4.85 1.47
N LEU A 140 15.64 -5.13 2.61
CA LEU A 140 17.10 -5.26 2.68
C LEU A 140 17.60 -6.53 1.98
N ASP A 141 16.89 -7.65 2.09
CA ASP A 141 17.21 -8.89 1.37
C ASP A 141 17.11 -8.68 -0.15
N ASN A 142 16.05 -8.04 -0.64
CA ASN A 142 15.91 -7.71 -2.07
C ASN A 142 17.01 -6.75 -2.56
N LEU A 143 17.45 -5.81 -1.70
CA LEU A 143 18.58 -4.95 -2.04
C LEU A 143 19.89 -5.73 -2.14
N ALA A 144 20.14 -6.65 -1.20
CA ALA A 144 21.33 -7.52 -1.23
C ALA A 144 21.33 -8.43 -2.46
N GLU A 145 20.20 -9.02 -2.83
CA GLU A 145 20.01 -9.78 -4.07
C GLU A 145 20.33 -8.92 -5.30
N ALA A 146 19.77 -7.69 -5.34
CA ALA A 146 20.00 -6.76 -6.45
C ALA A 146 21.48 -6.33 -6.56
N VAL A 147 22.22 -6.29 -5.44
CA VAL A 147 23.68 -6.08 -5.46
C VAL A 147 24.38 -7.28 -6.09
N ALA A 148 24.04 -8.49 -5.70
CA ALA A 148 24.63 -9.73 -6.22
C ALA A 148 24.36 -9.90 -7.73
N ASP A 149 23.17 -9.52 -8.18
CA ASP A 149 22.73 -9.62 -9.59
C ASP A 149 23.19 -8.43 -10.45
N GLY A 150 23.86 -7.42 -9.88
CA GLY A 150 24.26 -6.20 -10.61
C GLY A 150 23.09 -5.28 -10.98
N THR A 151 21.91 -5.46 -10.39
CA THR A 151 20.68 -4.69 -10.66
C THR A 151 20.36 -3.63 -9.61
N ARG A 152 21.30 -3.37 -8.67
CA ARG A 152 21.13 -2.43 -7.56
C ARG A 152 20.56 -1.07 -7.99
N LYS A 153 21.08 -0.52 -9.09
CA LYS A 153 20.62 0.78 -9.60
C LYS A 153 19.13 0.76 -9.95
N GLN A 154 18.68 -0.26 -10.71
CA GLN A 154 17.26 -0.38 -11.11
C GLN A 154 16.36 -0.58 -9.89
N PHE A 155 16.80 -1.40 -8.92
CA PHE A 155 16.06 -1.60 -7.67
C PHE A 155 15.94 -0.29 -6.88
N MET A 156 17.03 0.41 -6.64
CA MET A 156 17.05 1.70 -5.93
C MET A 156 16.21 2.75 -6.64
N ASP A 157 16.25 2.83 -7.97
CA ASP A 157 15.42 3.75 -8.75
C ASP A 157 13.93 3.40 -8.61
N SER A 158 13.57 2.12 -8.59
CA SER A 158 12.18 1.66 -8.37
C SER A 158 11.66 2.04 -6.98
N VAL A 159 12.49 1.83 -5.94
CA VAL A 159 12.17 2.20 -4.55
C VAL A 159 12.10 3.71 -4.39
N ALA A 160 13.01 4.47 -5.02
CA ALA A 160 13.05 5.93 -4.91
C ALA A 160 11.89 6.62 -5.61
N THR A 161 11.34 6.06 -6.69
CA THR A 161 10.33 6.72 -7.55
C THR A 161 8.90 6.28 -7.31
N VAL A 162 8.66 5.23 -6.52
CA VAL A 162 7.28 4.84 -6.17
C VAL A 162 6.65 5.93 -5.30
N PRO A 163 5.42 6.42 -5.62
CA PRO A 163 4.80 7.51 -4.88
C PRO A 163 4.65 7.23 -3.38
N LEU A 164 4.26 6.01 -3.00
CA LEU A 164 4.20 5.58 -1.60
C LEU A 164 5.02 4.30 -1.39
N LEU A 165 6.06 4.38 -0.58
CA LEU A 165 6.79 3.24 -0.03
C LEU A 165 6.31 2.96 1.39
N ILE A 166 5.88 1.74 1.67
CA ILE A 166 5.53 1.28 3.01
C ILE A 166 6.62 0.32 3.48
N ILE A 167 7.36 0.73 4.53
CA ILE A 167 8.38 -0.08 5.20
C ILE A 167 7.77 -0.57 6.51
N ASP A 168 7.40 -1.85 6.57
CA ASP A 168 6.72 -2.42 7.73
C ASP A 168 7.66 -3.21 8.63
N ASP A 169 7.26 -3.35 9.90
CA ASP A 169 7.94 -4.15 10.92
C ASP A 169 9.42 -3.75 11.15
N PHE A 170 9.73 -2.44 11.12
CA PHE A 170 11.07 -1.94 11.41
C PHE A 170 11.49 -2.29 12.84
N GLY A 171 12.67 -2.90 12.97
CA GLY A 171 13.24 -3.28 14.27
C GLY A 171 12.70 -4.57 14.90
N MET A 172 11.95 -5.39 14.15
CA MET A 172 11.45 -6.68 14.62
C MET A 172 12.51 -7.78 14.66
N ARG A 173 13.50 -7.71 13.77
CA ARG A 173 14.59 -8.67 13.65
C ARG A 173 15.93 -7.95 13.74
N LYS A 174 16.99 -8.70 14.01
CA LYS A 174 18.36 -8.21 13.85
C LYS A 174 18.59 -7.87 12.39
N LEU A 175 19.08 -6.68 12.13
CA LEU A 175 19.32 -6.17 10.79
C LEU A 175 20.79 -6.39 10.38
N PRO A 176 21.10 -6.48 9.07
CA PRO A 176 22.48 -6.50 8.57
C PRO A 176 23.27 -5.26 9.02
N LEU A 177 24.62 -5.37 9.01
CA LEU A 177 25.48 -4.24 9.40
C LEU A 177 25.35 -3.04 8.43
N THR A 178 25.02 -3.28 7.17
CA THR A 178 24.81 -2.23 6.15
C THR A 178 23.43 -1.59 6.22
N ALA A 179 22.52 -2.11 7.06
CA ALA A 179 21.13 -1.68 7.08
C ALA A 179 20.95 -0.18 7.33
N ALA A 180 21.80 0.42 8.18
CA ALA A 180 21.75 1.83 8.47
C ALA A 180 22.02 2.68 7.22
N GLU A 181 23.07 2.37 6.50
CA GLU A 181 23.47 3.07 5.28
C GLU A 181 22.46 2.86 4.15
N ASP A 182 22.01 1.61 3.95
CA ASP A 182 21.04 1.26 2.92
C ASP A 182 19.69 1.96 3.13
N LEU A 183 19.18 1.97 4.37
CA LEU A 183 17.95 2.66 4.73
C LEU A 183 18.11 4.18 4.62
N LEU A 184 19.22 4.72 5.09
CA LEU A 184 19.53 6.15 4.94
C LEU A 184 19.53 6.54 3.46
N GLU A 185 20.21 5.76 2.59
CA GLU A 185 20.22 6.04 1.16
C GLU A 185 18.81 6.04 0.55
N ILE A 186 17.96 5.07 0.92
CA ILE A 186 16.56 5.01 0.48
C ILE A 186 15.82 6.29 0.90
N ILE A 187 15.88 6.67 2.17
CA ILE A 187 15.20 7.86 2.69
C ILE A 187 15.74 9.14 2.04
N MET A 188 17.06 9.27 1.88
CA MET A 188 17.69 10.41 1.21
C MET A 188 17.19 10.60 -0.24
N ARG A 189 17.07 9.50 -1.00
CA ARG A 189 16.61 9.55 -2.39
C ARG A 189 15.12 9.91 -2.48
N ARG A 190 14.34 9.62 -1.43
CA ARG A 190 12.90 9.87 -1.38
C ARG A 190 12.53 11.22 -0.77
N TYR A 191 13.39 11.77 0.07
CA TYR A 191 13.16 13.03 0.76
C TYR A 191 12.69 14.13 -0.20
N GLU A 192 11.55 14.77 0.10
CA GLU A 192 10.84 15.78 -0.72
C GLU A 192 10.45 15.35 -2.15
N ARG A 193 10.58 14.08 -2.49
CA ARG A 193 10.26 13.54 -3.82
C ARG A 193 9.12 12.54 -3.81
N ALA A 194 9.02 11.74 -2.78
CA ALA A 194 8.01 10.69 -2.65
C ALA A 194 7.80 10.35 -1.18
N SER A 195 6.60 9.88 -0.82
CA SER A 195 6.20 9.63 0.57
C SER A 195 6.62 8.26 1.06
N THR A 196 7.09 8.20 2.30
CA THR A 196 7.41 6.96 3.01
C THR A 196 6.50 6.79 4.22
N LEU A 197 5.88 5.61 4.37
CA LEU A 197 5.17 5.21 5.57
C LEU A 197 5.98 4.11 6.26
N LEU A 198 6.48 4.36 7.45
CA LEU A 198 7.29 3.41 8.20
C LEU A 198 6.56 2.98 9.48
N THR A 199 6.53 1.68 9.76
CA THR A 199 5.99 1.17 11.03
C THR A 199 7.09 0.57 11.88
N SER A 200 7.08 0.85 13.20
CA SER A 200 8.06 0.28 14.13
C SER A 200 7.42 -0.12 15.45
N ASN A 201 7.89 -1.26 15.96
CA ASN A 201 7.59 -1.70 17.32
C ASN A 201 8.58 -1.15 18.36
N ARG A 202 9.65 -0.52 17.89
CA ARG A 202 10.66 0.11 18.73
C ARG A 202 10.44 1.62 18.79
N PRO A 203 10.64 2.26 19.95
CA PRO A 203 10.70 3.70 19.99
C PRO A 203 11.90 4.21 19.18
N VAL A 204 11.81 5.42 18.67
CA VAL A 204 12.85 5.99 17.78
C VAL A 204 14.21 6.14 18.47
N GLU A 205 14.20 6.30 19.78
CA GLU A 205 15.40 6.42 20.63
C GLU A 205 16.26 5.15 20.61
N ASP A 206 15.66 3.99 20.34
CA ASP A 206 16.35 2.70 20.27
C ASP A 206 16.95 2.41 18.88
N TRP A 207 16.57 3.16 17.85
CA TRP A 207 16.97 2.86 16.47
C TRP A 207 18.47 2.97 16.24
N GLY A 208 19.15 3.92 16.91
CA GLY A 208 20.61 4.04 16.86
C GLY A 208 21.34 2.79 17.37
N LYS A 209 20.84 2.21 18.46
CA LYS A 209 21.39 0.96 19.01
C LYS A 209 21.07 -0.25 18.12
N LEU A 210 19.87 -0.26 17.52
CA LEU A 210 19.40 -1.35 16.65
C LEU A 210 20.23 -1.45 15.37
N LEU A 211 20.51 -0.32 14.75
CA LEU A 211 21.25 -0.22 13.49
C LEU A 211 22.77 -0.12 13.68
N GLY A 212 23.24 0.15 14.91
CA GLY A 212 24.68 0.29 15.20
C GLY A 212 25.30 1.59 14.67
N ASP A 213 24.50 2.50 14.11
CA ASP A 213 24.93 3.81 13.60
C ASP A 213 23.95 4.91 13.99
N THR A 214 24.30 5.64 15.04
CA THR A 214 23.49 6.73 15.56
C THR A 214 23.48 7.97 14.67
N ALA A 215 24.54 8.20 13.88
CA ALA A 215 24.63 9.34 12.98
C ALA A 215 23.74 9.14 11.75
N ALA A 216 23.80 7.96 11.14
CA ALA A 216 22.91 7.60 10.02
C ALA A 216 21.44 7.64 10.43
N VAL A 217 21.11 7.09 11.62
CA VAL A 217 19.75 7.12 12.17
C VAL A 217 19.28 8.54 12.46
N GLY A 218 20.14 9.39 13.04
CA GLY A 218 19.82 10.79 13.26
C GLY A 218 19.49 11.51 11.95
N SER A 219 20.30 11.32 10.93
CA SER A 219 20.07 11.88 9.58
C SER A 219 18.80 11.36 8.90
N MET A 220 18.45 10.09 9.13
CA MET A 220 17.22 9.48 8.60
C MET A 220 15.98 10.04 9.29
N LEU A 221 16.01 10.14 10.63
CA LEU A 221 14.90 10.66 11.44
C LEU A 221 14.65 12.14 11.17
N ASP A 222 15.70 12.95 11.03
CA ASP A 222 15.59 14.37 10.68
C ASP A 222 14.74 14.54 9.41
N ARG A 223 14.96 13.73 8.39
CA ARG A 223 14.21 13.79 7.13
C ARG A 223 12.81 13.25 7.24
N LEU A 224 12.63 12.10 7.87
CA LEU A 224 11.32 11.47 8.04
C LEU A 224 10.37 12.33 8.90
N LEU A 225 10.91 13.12 9.84
CA LEU A 225 10.13 13.94 10.75
C LEU A 225 9.96 15.39 10.27
N HIS A 226 10.75 15.84 9.30
CA HIS A 226 10.70 17.22 8.81
C HIS A 226 9.30 17.60 8.31
N HIS A 227 8.67 16.73 7.52
CA HIS A 227 7.28 16.85 7.08
C HIS A 227 6.50 15.58 7.45
N GLY A 228 6.78 15.00 8.62
CA GLY A 228 6.30 13.67 9.00
C GLY A 228 5.09 13.70 9.92
N HIS A 229 4.16 12.81 9.67
CA HIS A 229 3.03 12.52 10.55
C HIS A 229 3.37 11.36 11.49
N VAL A 230 3.30 11.57 12.80
CA VAL A 230 3.60 10.54 13.79
C VAL A 230 2.32 10.02 14.43
N LEU A 231 2.01 8.74 14.20
CA LEU A 231 0.90 8.02 14.83
C LEU A 231 1.43 7.13 15.94
N LYS A 232 1.05 7.42 17.18
CA LYS A 232 1.30 6.55 18.33
C LYS A 232 0.19 5.50 18.44
N CYS A 233 0.56 4.22 18.32
CA CYS A 233 -0.37 3.08 18.34
C CYS A 233 -0.24 2.31 19.66
N GLY A 234 -1.36 1.97 20.28
CA GLY A 234 -1.35 1.17 21.51
C GLY A 234 -1.99 1.90 22.70
N PRO A 235 -1.83 1.36 23.91
CA PRO A 235 -0.88 0.31 24.33
C PRO A 235 -1.37 -1.15 24.14
N ARG A 236 -2.68 -1.39 23.89
CA ARG A 236 -3.28 -2.72 23.93
C ARG A 236 -2.95 -3.53 22.67
N SER A 237 -2.57 -4.82 22.85
CA SER A 237 -2.35 -5.74 21.74
C SER A 237 -3.63 -6.52 21.41
N TRP A 238 -4.08 -6.43 20.16
CA TRP A 238 -5.22 -7.21 19.65
C TRP A 238 -4.95 -8.71 19.67
N ARG A 239 -3.70 -9.14 19.44
CA ARG A 239 -3.33 -10.55 19.39
C ARG A 239 -3.51 -11.25 20.75
N THR A 240 -3.22 -10.55 21.85
CA THR A 240 -3.41 -11.11 23.20
C THR A 240 -4.90 -11.18 23.58
N LYS A 241 -5.74 -10.26 23.10
CA LYS A 241 -7.20 -10.34 23.28
C LYS A 241 -7.81 -11.57 22.59
N THR A 242 -7.42 -11.81 21.34
CA THR A 242 -7.95 -12.96 20.58
C THR A 242 -7.47 -14.30 21.14
N ALA A 243 -6.26 -14.38 21.70
CA ALA A 243 -5.75 -15.56 22.38
C ALA A 243 -6.57 -15.87 23.66
N ALA A 244 -6.81 -14.85 24.50
CA ALA A 244 -7.61 -15.04 25.72
C ALA A 244 -9.06 -15.49 25.42
N ILE A 245 -9.72 -14.93 24.41
CA ILE A 245 -11.06 -15.35 23.97
C ILE A 245 -11.06 -16.80 23.44
N ALA A 246 -10.00 -17.21 22.75
CA ALA A 246 -9.87 -18.57 22.24
C ALA A 246 -9.69 -19.59 23.37
N GLU A 247 -8.91 -19.25 24.41
CA GLU A 247 -8.73 -20.07 25.61
C GLU A 247 -10.03 -20.22 26.41
N GLU A 248 -10.81 -19.14 26.59
CA GLU A 248 -12.13 -19.16 27.24
C GLU A 248 -13.12 -20.07 26.50
N ARG A 249 -13.11 -20.06 25.16
CA ARG A 249 -13.97 -20.93 24.32
C ARG A 249 -13.54 -22.40 24.31
N ALA A 250 -12.28 -22.69 24.55
CA ALA A 250 -11.77 -24.07 24.63
C ALA A 250 -12.02 -24.71 25.99
N CYS A 251 -12.31 -23.92 27.03
CA CYS A 251 -12.65 -24.37 28.40
C CYS A 251 -14.15 -24.41 28.67
N SER A 252 -15.00 -24.01 27.73
CA SER A 252 -16.48 -24.06 27.78
C SER A 252 -17.01 -25.23 26.97
#